data_a17bb05eec9f25cb96b4445c7d0e9df0
#
_entry.id   a17bb05eec9f25cb96b4445c7d0e9df0
#
_cell.length_a   1.000
_cell.length_b   1.000
_cell.length_c   1.000
_cell.angle_alpha   90.00
_cell.angle_beta   90.00
_cell.angle_gamma   90.00
#
_symmetry.space_group_name_H-M   'P 1'
#
loop_
_entity.id
_entity.type
_entity.pdbx_description
1 polymer ?
#
loop_
_entity_poly.entity_id
_entity_poly.type
_entity_poly.pdbx_seq_one_letter_code
_entity_poly.pdbx_strand_id
1 'polypeptide(L)'
;MTRNGLLFLIVLSALALGLAACGGGGNEAATTGGGATTAGGGGGGGGETLQLAADPSGALKFDKTSLEATAGNVTIDFTNDSSLSHDVKLEGPGVDGEGTDTITGSSTSVTLDLQPGEYTFYCSVDGHRAAGMEGKLVVK
;
A
#
# COMPACT_ATOMS: atom_id res chain seq x y z
N MET A 1 -8.23 39.64 24.26
CA MET A 1 -6.99 39.97 24.97
C MET A 1 -6.41 38.68 25.51
N THR A 2 -5.38 38.17 24.97
CA THR A 2 -4.16 37.67 25.52
C THR A 2 -3.37 36.94 24.42
N ARG A 3 -2.34 37.64 23.98
CA ARG A 3 -1.30 37.19 23.05
C ARG A 3 -0.33 36.34 23.86
N ASN A 4 -0.05 35.14 23.42
CA ASN A 4 1.19 34.47 23.81
C ASN A 4 1.87 33.95 22.56
N GLY A 5 2.88 34.72 22.15
CA GLY A 5 3.91 34.28 21.26
C GLY A 5 4.86 33.37 22.03
N LEU A 6 5.30 32.34 21.40
CA LEU A 6 6.47 31.59 21.83
C LEU A 6 7.38 31.33 20.63
N LEU A 7 8.47 32.09 20.65
CA LEU A 7 9.68 31.83 19.86
C LEU A 7 10.22 30.44 20.24
N PHE A 8 10.60 29.65 19.26
CA PHE A 8 11.59 28.60 19.46
C PHE A 8 12.49 28.48 18.22
N LEU A 9 13.64 29.09 18.41
CA LEU A 9 15.00 28.55 18.40
C LEU A 9 15.32 27.53 17.29
N ILE A 10 16.05 28.08 16.35
CA ILE A 10 16.88 27.42 15.36
C ILE A 10 18.03 26.73 16.08
N VAL A 11 18.17 25.43 15.97
CA VAL A 11 19.41 24.72 16.26
C VAL A 11 19.99 24.19 14.96
N LEU A 12 21.00 24.91 14.53
CA LEU A 12 21.93 24.48 13.47
C LEU A 12 22.91 23.48 14.11
N SER A 13 23.04 22.30 13.58
CA SER A 13 24.18 21.43 13.89
C SER A 13 24.74 20.82 12.61
N ALA A 14 26.00 21.08 12.45
CA ALA A 14 26.89 20.84 11.33
C ALA A 14 27.34 19.37 11.19
N LEU A 15 27.52 18.96 9.95
CA LEU A 15 28.73 18.42 9.33
C LEU A 15 29.40 17.18 9.94
N ALA A 16 29.37 16.07 9.24
CA ALA A 16 30.51 15.15 9.15
C ALA A 16 30.56 14.47 7.78
N LEU A 17 31.55 14.86 7.00
CA LEU A 17 32.05 14.14 5.81
C LEU A 17 32.69 12.82 6.25
N GLY A 18 32.37 11.74 5.58
CA GLY A 18 33.10 10.48 5.64
C GLY A 18 33.26 9.88 4.26
N LEU A 19 34.35 10.18 3.58
CA LEU A 19 34.83 9.44 2.41
C LEU A 19 35.49 8.13 2.87
N ALA A 20 35.12 7.01 2.29
CA ALA A 20 35.99 5.86 2.16
C ALA A 20 35.70 5.14 0.85
N ALA A 21 36.67 5.18 0.00
CA ALA A 21 36.77 4.52 -1.29
C ALA A 21 37.34 3.09 -1.15
N CYS A 22 37.31 2.40 -2.29
CA CYS A 22 37.93 1.13 -2.67
C CYS A 22 37.00 -0.06 -2.59
N GLY A 23 36.85 -0.86 -3.61
CA GLY A 23 37.55 -1.16 -4.83
C GLY A 23 37.05 -2.47 -5.39
N GLY A 24 36.89 -2.53 -6.68
CA GLY A 24 37.45 -3.53 -7.55
C GLY A 24 36.81 -4.92 -7.60
N GLY A 25 36.45 -5.31 -8.81
CA GLY A 25 36.34 -6.70 -9.18
C GLY A 25 35.21 -6.95 -10.18
N GLY A 26 35.52 -6.82 -11.45
CA GLY A 26 34.62 -7.22 -12.53
C GLY A 26 34.49 -8.73 -12.61
N ASN A 27 33.40 -9.20 -13.12
CA ASN A 27 33.35 -10.36 -14.00
C ASN A 27 32.10 -10.29 -14.88
N GLU A 28 32.38 -10.20 -16.16
CA GLU A 28 31.36 -10.38 -17.23
C GLU A 28 31.05 -11.87 -17.34
N ALA A 29 29.78 -12.19 -17.43
CA ALA A 29 29.31 -13.31 -18.22
C ALA A 29 27.85 -13.13 -18.55
N ALA A 30 27.57 -12.84 -19.80
CA ALA A 30 26.26 -12.95 -20.43
C ALA A 30 25.81 -14.41 -20.41
N THR A 31 24.55 -14.65 -20.05
CA THR A 31 23.82 -15.82 -20.55
C THR A 31 22.33 -15.51 -20.61
N THR A 32 21.82 -15.56 -21.77
CA THR A 32 20.42 -15.63 -22.19
C THR A 32 19.71 -16.80 -21.50
N GLY A 33 18.48 -16.58 -21.07
CA GLY A 33 17.60 -17.69 -20.72
C GLY A 33 16.31 -17.21 -20.09
N GLY A 34 15.22 -17.24 -20.87
CA GLY A 34 13.87 -17.03 -20.39
C GLY A 34 13.46 -18.08 -19.36
N GLY A 35 12.58 -17.70 -18.47
CA GLY A 35 12.00 -18.59 -17.51
C GLY A 35 10.97 -17.86 -16.68
N ALA A 36 9.72 -17.94 -17.08
CA ALA A 36 8.62 -17.72 -16.18
C ALA A 36 8.75 -18.72 -15.02
N THR A 37 8.73 -18.25 -13.79
CA THR A 37 8.54 -19.11 -12.64
C THR A 37 7.79 -18.31 -11.58
N THR A 38 6.50 -18.58 -11.50
CA THR A 38 5.93 -19.46 -10.47
C THR A 38 6.22 -19.01 -9.05
N ALA A 39 5.17 -18.59 -8.40
CA ALA A 39 5.02 -18.53 -6.98
C ALA A 39 5.68 -19.73 -6.30
N GLY A 40 6.69 -19.45 -5.49
CA GLY A 40 7.26 -20.38 -4.53
C GLY A 40 6.80 -20.01 -3.15
N GLY A 41 5.88 -20.77 -2.58
CA GLY A 41 5.51 -20.68 -1.19
C GLY A 41 6.71 -21.02 -0.31
N GLY A 42 6.91 -20.23 0.73
CA GLY A 42 7.87 -20.48 1.81
C GLY A 42 7.38 -19.76 3.05
N GLY A 43 6.84 -20.50 3.98
CA GLY A 43 6.35 -19.99 5.26
C GLY A 43 7.44 -19.31 6.07
N GLY A 44 7.10 -18.23 6.68
CA GLY A 44 7.90 -17.50 7.67
C GLY A 44 7.55 -16.03 7.65
N GLY A 45 6.60 -15.59 8.51
CA GLY A 45 6.52 -14.23 9.06
C GLY A 45 6.58 -13.01 8.16
N GLY A 46 6.49 -13.14 6.86
CA GLY A 46 6.50 -12.05 5.91
C GLY A 46 5.08 -11.77 5.43
N GLY A 47 4.60 -10.56 5.68
CA GLY A 47 3.28 -10.14 5.27
C GLY A 47 3.10 -10.24 3.76
N GLU A 48 1.92 -10.67 3.32
CA GLU A 48 1.54 -10.71 1.92
C GLU A 48 1.16 -9.29 1.45
N THR A 49 1.59 -8.90 0.25
CA THR A 49 1.26 -7.58 -0.32
C THR A 49 0.33 -7.74 -1.50
N LEU A 50 -0.82 -7.09 -1.42
CA LEU A 50 -1.85 -7.02 -2.45
C LEU A 50 -1.79 -5.66 -3.16
N GLN A 51 -1.74 -5.68 -4.47
CA GLN A 51 -1.76 -4.47 -5.30
C GLN A 51 -3.21 -4.17 -5.71
N LEU A 52 -3.67 -2.96 -5.47
CA LEU A 52 -4.99 -2.47 -5.85
C LEU A 52 -4.88 -1.05 -6.38
N ALA A 53 -5.64 -0.72 -7.42
CA ALA A 53 -5.65 0.61 -7.98
C ALA A 53 -7.07 1.12 -8.24
N ALA A 54 -7.25 2.44 -8.12
CA ALA A 54 -8.43 3.11 -8.65
C ALA A 54 -8.32 3.22 -10.18
N ASP A 55 -9.46 3.25 -10.86
CA ASP A 55 -9.50 3.46 -12.32
C ASP A 55 -8.92 4.84 -12.66
N PRO A 56 -7.85 4.92 -13.46
CA PRO A 56 -7.18 6.19 -13.75
C PRO A 56 -8.02 7.17 -14.55
N SER A 57 -9.09 6.70 -15.21
CA SER A 57 -10.03 7.57 -15.92
C SER A 57 -10.98 8.33 -15.00
N GLY A 58 -10.97 8.03 -13.69
CA GLY A 58 -11.90 8.58 -12.71
C GLY A 58 -13.24 7.85 -12.65
N ALA A 59 -13.36 6.67 -13.26
CA ALA A 59 -14.52 5.81 -13.02
C ALA A 59 -14.52 5.30 -11.58
N LEU A 60 -15.69 5.29 -10.93
CA LEU A 60 -15.84 4.89 -9.53
C LEU A 60 -15.76 3.37 -9.38
N LYS A 61 -14.58 2.82 -9.59
CA LYS A 61 -14.26 1.39 -9.48
C LYS A 61 -12.78 1.17 -9.20
N PHE A 62 -12.47 0.02 -8.63
CA PHE A 62 -11.12 -0.52 -8.56
C PHE A 62 -10.76 -1.31 -9.81
N ASP A 63 -9.47 -1.52 -10.05
CA ASP A 63 -8.94 -2.38 -11.12
C ASP A 63 -9.24 -3.86 -10.90
N LYS A 64 -9.52 -4.25 -9.64
CA LYS A 64 -9.87 -5.60 -9.22
C LYS A 64 -11.13 -5.59 -8.37
N THR A 65 -11.97 -6.58 -8.56
CA THR A 65 -13.19 -6.82 -7.76
C THR A 65 -13.06 -8.02 -6.82
N SER A 66 -11.96 -8.76 -6.94
CA SER A 66 -11.66 -9.91 -6.08
C SER A 66 -10.16 -10.00 -5.82
N LEU A 67 -9.82 -10.27 -4.56
CA LEU A 67 -8.46 -10.49 -4.07
C LEU A 67 -8.45 -11.75 -3.20
N GLU A 68 -7.29 -12.38 -3.08
CA GLU A 68 -7.05 -13.48 -2.15
C GLU A 68 -5.77 -13.21 -1.35
N ALA A 69 -5.75 -13.64 -0.10
CA ALA A 69 -4.57 -13.56 0.77
C ALA A 69 -4.49 -14.73 1.73
N THR A 70 -3.31 -14.90 2.31
CA THR A 70 -3.08 -15.80 3.45
C THR A 70 -3.29 -15.02 4.75
N ALA A 71 -3.86 -15.67 5.77
CA ALA A 71 -4.08 -15.05 7.08
C ALA A 71 -2.78 -14.57 7.73
N GLY A 72 -2.87 -13.47 8.45
CA GLY A 72 -1.77 -12.78 9.11
C GLY A 72 -1.61 -11.34 8.61
N ASN A 73 -0.39 -10.83 8.62
CA ASN A 73 -0.13 -9.47 8.16
C ASN A 73 -0.31 -9.37 6.64
N VAL A 74 -1.35 -8.68 6.21
CA VAL A 74 -1.65 -8.39 4.81
C VAL A 74 -1.47 -6.90 4.57
N THR A 75 -0.62 -6.57 3.61
CA THR A 75 -0.42 -5.18 3.17
C THR A 75 -1.23 -4.94 1.89
N ILE A 76 -2.01 -3.88 1.85
CA ILE A 76 -2.65 -3.40 0.63
C ILE A 76 -1.89 -2.16 0.17
N ASP A 77 -1.22 -2.27 -0.98
CA ASP A 77 -0.62 -1.16 -1.68
C ASP A 77 -1.66 -0.59 -2.64
N PHE A 78 -2.09 0.63 -2.38
CA PHE A 78 -3.14 1.30 -3.14
C PHE A 78 -2.58 2.44 -3.98
N THR A 79 -2.88 2.43 -5.27
CA THR A 79 -2.51 3.48 -6.23
C THR A 79 -3.76 4.18 -6.74
N ASN A 80 -3.74 5.51 -6.73
CA ASN A 80 -4.79 6.35 -7.29
C ASN A 80 -4.17 7.38 -8.24
N ASP A 81 -4.14 7.06 -9.54
CA ASP A 81 -3.63 7.96 -10.59
C ASP A 81 -4.72 8.89 -11.15
N SER A 82 -5.95 8.79 -10.62
CA SER A 82 -7.05 9.66 -11.03
C SER A 82 -7.00 11.04 -10.36
N SER A 83 -7.80 11.96 -10.86
CA SER A 83 -8.00 13.30 -10.26
C SER A 83 -9.05 13.31 -9.14
N LEU A 84 -9.71 12.18 -8.88
CA LEU A 84 -10.69 12.04 -7.81
C LEU A 84 -10.04 11.48 -6.56
N SER A 85 -10.58 11.82 -5.40
CA SER A 85 -10.13 11.27 -4.12
C SER A 85 -10.69 9.86 -3.93
N HIS A 86 -9.83 8.91 -3.53
CA HIS A 86 -10.20 7.53 -3.23
C HIS A 86 -9.40 7.00 -2.03
N ASP A 87 -9.94 5.98 -1.40
CA ASP A 87 -9.29 5.17 -0.38
C ASP A 87 -9.67 3.70 -0.51
N VAL A 88 -9.11 2.86 0.34
CA VAL A 88 -9.47 1.46 0.50
C VAL A 88 -9.73 1.19 1.97
N LYS A 89 -10.97 0.86 2.30
CA LYS A 89 -11.38 0.41 3.63
C LYS A 89 -11.81 -1.06 3.57
N LEU A 90 -11.64 -1.77 4.67
CA LEU A 90 -12.06 -3.16 4.83
C LEU A 90 -13.15 -3.30 5.86
N GLU A 91 -14.08 -4.21 5.59
CA GLU A 91 -15.08 -4.75 6.52
C GLU A 91 -15.00 -6.27 6.53
N GLY A 92 -15.03 -6.88 7.69
CA GLY A 92 -15.04 -8.34 7.83
C GLY A 92 -14.66 -8.80 9.23
N PRO A 93 -14.23 -10.05 9.41
CA PRO A 93 -13.89 -10.59 10.72
C PRO A 93 -12.81 -9.77 11.44
N GLY A 94 -13.22 -9.06 12.51
CA GLY A 94 -12.32 -8.24 13.33
C GLY A 94 -11.86 -6.92 12.73
N VAL A 95 -12.43 -6.51 11.59
CA VAL A 95 -12.10 -5.26 10.88
C VAL A 95 -13.39 -4.54 10.52
N ASP A 96 -13.50 -3.25 10.86
CA ASP A 96 -14.70 -2.44 10.63
C ASP A 96 -14.30 -1.02 10.18
N GLY A 97 -13.90 -0.89 8.91
CA GLY A 97 -13.56 0.39 8.29
C GLY A 97 -12.09 0.80 8.42
N GLU A 98 -11.21 -0.08 8.89
CA GLU A 98 -9.77 0.15 8.83
C GLU A 98 -9.28 0.11 7.37
N GLY A 99 -8.24 0.88 7.07
CA GLY A 99 -7.72 0.93 5.71
C GLY A 99 -6.77 2.09 5.47
N THR A 100 -6.61 2.45 4.21
CA THR A 100 -5.69 3.51 3.79
C THR A 100 -6.21 4.90 4.11
N ASP A 101 -5.33 5.89 4.04
CA ASP A 101 -5.72 7.28 3.93
C ASP A 101 -6.41 7.54 2.58
N THR A 102 -7.25 8.59 2.53
CA THR A 102 -7.84 9.07 1.28
C THR A 102 -6.81 9.89 0.52
N ILE A 103 -6.55 9.50 -0.73
CA ILE A 103 -5.50 10.09 -1.58
C ILE A 103 -6.03 10.49 -2.95
N THR A 104 -5.30 11.39 -3.63
CA THR A 104 -5.54 11.86 -5.01
C THR A 104 -4.21 11.93 -5.74
N GLY A 105 -4.10 11.32 -6.92
CA GLY A 105 -2.90 11.38 -7.76
C GLY A 105 -1.63 10.86 -7.06
N SER A 106 -1.74 9.83 -6.24
CA SER A 106 -0.64 9.30 -5.41
C SER A 106 -0.87 7.84 -5.03
N SER A 107 0.06 7.29 -4.22
CA SER A 107 -0.04 5.93 -3.68
C SER A 107 0.10 5.95 -2.15
N THR A 108 -0.52 4.97 -1.50
CA THR A 108 -0.47 4.76 -0.05
C THR A 108 -0.57 3.26 0.24
N SER A 109 -0.29 2.86 1.46
CA SER A 109 -0.45 1.47 1.88
C SER A 109 -0.99 1.36 3.30
N VAL A 110 -1.58 0.21 3.60
CA VAL A 110 -2.00 -0.18 4.95
C VAL A 110 -1.63 -1.64 5.18
N THR A 111 -1.19 -1.96 6.39
CA THR A 111 -0.96 -3.34 6.83
C THR A 111 -1.94 -3.67 7.94
N LEU A 112 -2.69 -4.76 7.77
CA LEU A 112 -3.67 -5.25 8.71
C LEU A 112 -3.39 -6.73 9.04
N ASP A 113 -3.61 -7.11 10.29
CA ASP A 113 -3.57 -8.52 10.71
C ASP A 113 -4.95 -9.14 10.48
N LEU A 114 -5.07 -9.91 9.40
CA LEU A 114 -6.33 -10.48 8.94
C LEU A 114 -6.44 -11.95 9.31
N GLN A 115 -7.60 -12.32 9.84
CA GLN A 115 -7.97 -13.70 10.12
C GLN A 115 -8.57 -14.37 8.89
N PRO A 116 -8.60 -15.71 8.82
CA PRO A 116 -9.32 -16.39 7.74
C PRO A 116 -10.78 -15.97 7.68
N GLY A 117 -11.26 -15.64 6.47
CA GLY A 117 -12.63 -15.20 6.26
C GLY A 117 -12.83 -14.40 4.98
N GLU A 118 -14.05 -13.96 4.76
CA GLU A 118 -14.40 -13.07 3.67
C GLU A 118 -14.48 -11.63 4.18
N TYR A 119 -13.85 -10.73 3.43
CA TYR A 119 -13.84 -9.28 3.67
C TYR A 119 -14.40 -8.57 2.44
N THR A 120 -15.00 -7.43 2.67
CA THR A 120 -15.32 -6.47 1.62
C THR A 120 -14.31 -5.33 1.67
N PHE A 121 -13.64 -5.04 0.58
CA PHE A 121 -12.89 -3.80 0.43
C PHE A 121 -13.73 -2.80 -0.36
N TYR A 122 -13.69 -1.52 0.02
CA TYR A 122 -14.51 -0.49 -0.58
C TYR A 122 -13.87 0.90 -0.45
N CYS A 123 -14.33 1.85 -1.28
CA CYS A 123 -13.97 3.26 -1.13
C CYS A 123 -14.98 3.94 -0.20
N SER A 124 -14.48 4.62 0.85
CA SER A 124 -15.32 5.30 1.83
C SER A 124 -15.73 6.73 1.43
N VAL A 125 -15.17 7.25 0.35
CA VAL A 125 -15.57 8.56 -0.18
C VAL A 125 -17.05 8.54 -0.54
N ASP A 126 -17.76 9.61 -0.17
CA ASP A 126 -19.22 9.68 -0.23
C ASP A 126 -19.78 9.33 -1.63
N GLY A 127 -20.70 8.38 -1.65
CA GLY A 127 -21.34 7.87 -2.87
C GLY A 127 -20.52 6.87 -3.69
N HIS A 128 -19.21 6.71 -3.46
CA HIS A 128 -18.37 5.85 -4.29
C HIS A 128 -18.69 4.36 -4.14
N ARG A 129 -18.86 3.89 -2.90
CA ARG A 129 -19.30 2.51 -2.63
C ARG A 129 -20.67 2.23 -3.26
N ALA A 130 -21.62 3.15 -3.13
CA ALA A 130 -22.96 3.03 -3.72
C ALA A 130 -22.93 2.98 -5.26
N ALA A 131 -21.92 3.56 -5.88
CA ALA A 131 -21.66 3.48 -7.33
C ALA A 131 -20.99 2.17 -7.76
N GLY A 132 -20.61 1.30 -6.81
CA GLY A 132 -20.00 0.00 -7.07
C GLY A 132 -18.48 -0.04 -6.87
N MET A 133 -17.86 0.98 -6.23
CA MET A 133 -16.45 0.96 -5.91
C MET A 133 -16.18 0.09 -4.68
N GLU A 134 -16.35 -1.23 -4.85
CA GLU A 134 -16.12 -2.26 -3.84
C GLU A 134 -15.72 -3.59 -4.47
N GLY A 135 -15.19 -4.50 -3.67
CA GLY A 135 -14.83 -5.86 -4.07
C GLY A 135 -14.69 -6.78 -2.86
N LYS A 136 -14.33 -8.04 -3.12
CA LYS A 136 -14.17 -9.08 -2.11
C LYS A 136 -12.70 -9.46 -1.93
N LEU A 137 -12.28 -9.64 -0.68
CA LEU A 137 -11.01 -10.24 -0.30
C LEU A 137 -11.30 -11.53 0.46
N VAL A 138 -10.77 -12.64 -0.03
CA VAL A 138 -10.84 -13.95 0.65
C VAL A 138 -9.51 -14.24 1.31
N VAL A 139 -9.51 -14.37 2.63
CA VAL A 139 -8.33 -14.70 3.44
C VAL A 139 -8.42 -16.18 3.86
N LYS A 140 -7.36 -16.94 3.59
CA LYS A 140 -7.29 -18.40 3.81
C LYS A 140 -6.27 -18.77 4.89
#